data_5cbb1b70c145eab04131437430736470
#
_entry.id   5cbb1b70c145eab04131437430736470
#
_cell.length_a   1.000
_cell.length_b   1.000
_cell.length_c   1.000
_cell.angle_alpha   90.00
_cell.angle_beta   90.00
_cell.angle_gamma   90.00
#
_symmetry.space_group_name_H-M   'P 1'
#
loop_
_entity.id
_entity.type
_entity.pdbx_description
1 polymer ?
#
loop_
_entity_poly.entity_id
_entity_poly.type
_entity_poly.pdbx_seq_one_letter_code
_entity_poly.pdbx_strand_id
1 'polypeptide(L)'
;MYILMSLTIRDILRKKLESIEGMTSVQEAAKKMKDKNVSSLVVVDVNGKPEGLVTEADLVRKACINDVRPSTVTTKEIMSFPLITIKASSSPSAAADMMLKNNVRHLLVVDDGSANKPIGVITPFDFTSYQQYTADEDKEAIEKVLENYMSSADADAFTGV
;
A
#
# COMPACT_ATOMS: atom_id res chain seq x y z
N MET A 1 -3.99 32.77 -17.21
CA MET A 1 -3.03 31.67 -17.38
C MET A 1 -3.23 30.74 -16.20
N TYR A 2 -3.96 29.67 -16.40
CA TYR A 2 -4.13 28.63 -15.37
C TYR A 2 -2.86 27.81 -15.34
N ILE A 3 -2.08 27.93 -14.27
CA ILE A 3 -1.02 26.97 -13.98
C ILE A 3 -1.74 25.68 -13.63
N LEU A 4 -1.73 24.71 -14.53
CA LEU A 4 -2.07 23.33 -14.22
C LEU A 4 -1.01 22.86 -13.20
N MET A 5 -1.31 23.04 -11.92
CA MET A 5 -0.52 22.39 -10.88
C MET A 5 -0.69 20.89 -11.09
N SER A 6 0.39 20.25 -11.52
CA SER A 6 0.40 18.79 -11.64
C SER A 6 0.19 18.21 -10.25
N LEU A 7 -0.85 17.38 -10.09
CA LEU A 7 -1.13 16.67 -8.84
C LEU A 7 0.04 15.76 -8.49
N THR A 8 0.34 15.71 -7.21
CA THR A 8 1.37 14.83 -6.65
C THR A 8 0.72 13.69 -5.87
N ILE A 9 1.52 12.69 -5.49
CA ILE A 9 1.07 11.61 -4.61
C ILE A 9 0.50 12.18 -3.31
N ARG A 10 1.11 13.23 -2.76
CA ARG A 10 0.63 13.91 -1.54
C ARG A 10 -0.83 14.36 -1.67
N ASP A 11 -1.24 14.83 -2.85
CA ASP A 11 -2.59 15.36 -3.09
C ASP A 11 -3.65 14.27 -3.16
N ILE A 12 -3.27 13.05 -3.56
CA ILE A 12 -4.20 11.91 -3.72
C ILE A 12 -4.17 10.92 -2.56
N LEU A 13 -3.18 11.03 -1.67
CA LEU A 13 -3.02 10.14 -0.53
C LEU A 13 -4.16 10.33 0.49
N ARG A 14 -5.01 9.32 0.67
CA ARG A 14 -6.24 9.44 1.44
C ARG A 14 -6.14 9.02 2.90
N LYS A 15 -5.29 8.05 3.20
CA LYS A 15 -5.23 7.44 4.53
C LYS A 15 -3.95 7.78 5.25
N LYS A 16 -4.07 8.02 6.56
CA LYS A 16 -2.92 8.17 7.45
C LYS A 16 -2.13 6.88 7.52
N LEU A 17 -0.82 7.03 7.73
CA LEU A 17 0.07 5.94 8.01
C LEU A 17 -0.33 5.24 9.31
N GLU A 18 -0.51 3.93 9.24
CA GLU A 18 -0.63 3.06 10.40
C GLU A 18 0.55 2.10 10.45
N SER A 19 1.12 1.93 11.62
CA SER A 19 2.29 1.07 11.84
C SER A 19 2.03 0.03 12.92
N ILE A 20 2.87 -0.99 12.96
CA ILE A 20 2.84 -2.03 13.98
C ILE A 20 4.26 -2.52 14.24
N GLU A 21 4.59 -2.85 15.49
CA GLU A 21 5.88 -3.44 15.81
C GLU A 21 5.99 -4.88 15.29
N GLY A 22 7.17 -5.24 14.78
CA GLY A 22 7.40 -6.53 14.13
C GLY A 22 7.12 -7.75 14.99
N MET A 23 7.30 -7.63 16.32
CA MET A 23 7.04 -8.72 17.27
C MET A 23 5.58 -8.87 17.68
N THR A 24 4.71 -7.96 17.24
CA THR A 24 3.26 -8.07 17.46
C THR A 24 2.69 -9.23 16.66
N SER A 25 1.69 -9.93 17.21
CA SER A 25 1.07 -11.07 16.53
C SER A 25 0.30 -10.67 15.28
N VAL A 26 0.19 -11.60 14.34
CA VAL A 26 -0.64 -11.47 13.14
C VAL A 26 -2.11 -11.23 13.52
N GLN A 27 -2.59 -11.80 14.63
CA GLN A 27 -3.94 -11.56 15.13
C GLN A 27 -4.15 -10.07 15.51
N GLU A 28 -3.20 -9.48 16.21
CA GLU A 28 -3.26 -8.05 16.56
C GLU A 28 -3.15 -7.15 15.32
N ALA A 29 -2.34 -7.55 14.33
CA ALA A 29 -2.28 -6.85 13.04
C ALA A 29 -3.64 -6.85 12.34
N ALA A 30 -4.31 -8.00 12.26
CA ALA A 30 -5.64 -8.12 11.67
C ALA A 30 -6.69 -7.25 12.39
N LYS A 31 -6.68 -7.25 13.72
CA LYS A 31 -7.55 -6.37 14.53
C LYS A 31 -7.29 -4.90 14.22
N LYS A 32 -6.02 -4.49 14.19
CA LYS A 32 -5.65 -3.10 13.89
C LYS A 32 -6.08 -2.69 12.50
N MET A 33 -5.89 -3.53 11.47
CA MET A 33 -6.36 -3.26 10.11
C MET A 33 -7.87 -3.03 10.08
N LYS A 34 -8.64 -3.88 10.76
CA LYS A 34 -10.09 -3.74 10.88
C LYS A 34 -10.48 -2.44 11.59
N ASP A 35 -9.91 -2.17 12.75
CA ASP A 35 -10.28 -1.03 13.61
C ASP A 35 -9.91 0.32 12.95
N LYS A 36 -8.81 0.35 12.22
CA LYS A 36 -8.34 1.54 11.48
C LYS A 36 -8.87 1.62 10.06
N ASN A 37 -9.59 0.60 9.60
CA ASN A 37 -10.08 0.48 8.22
C ASN A 37 -8.96 0.71 7.20
N VAL A 38 -7.86 -0.01 7.36
CA VAL A 38 -6.71 -0.02 6.44
C VAL A 38 -6.40 -1.43 5.99
N SER A 39 -5.88 -1.58 4.77
CA SER A 39 -5.51 -2.88 4.17
C SER A 39 -4.04 -3.25 4.38
N SER A 40 -3.27 -2.38 5.02
CA SER A 40 -1.85 -2.60 5.26
C SER A 40 -1.37 -1.85 6.50
N LEU A 41 -0.30 -2.36 7.11
CA LEU A 41 0.42 -1.73 8.21
C LEU A 41 1.91 -1.70 7.88
N VAL A 42 2.58 -0.60 8.19
CA VAL A 42 4.03 -0.53 8.13
C VAL A 42 4.60 -1.23 9.36
N VAL A 43 5.42 -2.24 9.14
CA VAL A 43 6.10 -2.96 10.22
C VAL A 43 7.35 -2.17 10.59
N VAL A 44 7.46 -1.83 11.86
CA VAL A 44 8.58 -1.04 12.40
C VAL A 44 9.39 -1.84 13.42
N ASP A 45 10.66 -1.49 13.56
CA ASP A 45 11.51 -1.99 14.63
C ASP A 45 11.24 -1.28 15.97
N VAL A 46 11.97 -1.63 17.00
CA VAL A 46 11.86 -1.04 18.35
C VAL A 46 12.17 0.47 18.40
N ASN A 47 12.85 0.99 17.40
CA ASN A 47 13.18 2.41 17.27
C ASN A 47 12.18 3.16 16.37
N GLY A 48 11.14 2.47 15.86
CA GLY A 48 10.15 3.02 14.95
C GLY A 48 10.62 3.10 13.50
N LYS A 49 11.74 2.45 13.15
CA LYS A 49 12.25 2.43 11.78
C LYS A 49 11.44 1.43 10.94
N PRO A 50 10.93 1.83 9.77
CA PRO A 50 10.24 0.92 8.86
C PRO A 50 11.15 -0.23 8.40
N GLU A 51 10.68 -1.47 8.56
CA GLU A 51 11.37 -2.69 8.12
C GLU A 51 10.65 -3.39 6.98
N GLY A 52 9.33 -3.33 6.95
CA GLY A 52 8.52 -4.05 5.97
C GLY A 52 7.09 -3.55 5.94
N LEU A 53 6.26 -4.24 5.17
CA LEU A 53 4.84 -3.99 5.07
C LEU A 53 4.09 -5.31 5.26
N VAL A 54 3.04 -5.31 6.06
CA VAL A 54 2.09 -6.42 6.17
C VAL A 54 0.74 -5.99 5.61
N THR A 55 0.16 -6.82 4.74
CA THR A 55 -1.10 -6.56 4.05
C THR A 55 -2.13 -7.63 4.40
N GLU A 56 -3.42 -7.36 4.11
CA GLU A 56 -4.47 -8.37 4.22
C GLU A 56 -4.16 -9.61 3.38
N ALA A 57 -3.57 -9.43 2.19
CA ALA A 57 -3.13 -10.53 1.35
C ALA A 57 -2.02 -11.39 2.00
N ASP A 58 -1.11 -10.78 2.76
CA ASP A 58 -0.10 -11.52 3.52
C ASP A 58 -0.74 -12.38 4.61
N LEU A 59 -1.76 -11.86 5.32
CA LEU A 59 -2.48 -12.63 6.33
C LEU A 59 -3.11 -13.88 5.71
N VAL A 60 -3.78 -13.74 4.59
CA VAL A 60 -4.43 -14.87 3.89
C VAL A 60 -3.39 -15.85 3.36
N ARG A 61 -2.41 -15.37 2.60
CA ARG A 61 -1.46 -16.23 1.86
C ARG A 61 -0.41 -16.87 2.75
N LYS A 62 -0.03 -16.23 3.83
CA LYS A 62 1.08 -16.70 4.69
C LYS A 62 0.62 -17.28 6.02
N ALA A 63 -0.51 -16.83 6.55
CA ALA A 63 -1.06 -17.40 7.79
C ALA A 63 -2.21 -18.36 7.53
N CYS A 64 -3.29 -17.96 6.86
CA CYS A 64 -4.48 -18.79 6.68
C CYS A 64 -4.18 -20.03 5.81
N ILE A 65 -3.52 -19.89 4.66
CA ILE A 65 -3.22 -21.01 3.76
C ILE A 65 -2.31 -22.06 4.44
N ASN A 66 -1.39 -21.63 5.28
CA ASN A 66 -0.46 -22.50 5.96
C ASN A 66 -1.00 -23.08 7.29
N ASP A 67 -2.27 -22.83 7.60
CA ASP A 67 -2.92 -23.25 8.85
C ASP A 67 -2.15 -22.85 10.11
N VAL A 68 -1.60 -21.63 10.08
CA VAL A 68 -0.84 -21.09 11.19
C VAL A 68 -1.76 -20.32 12.11
N ARG A 69 -1.67 -20.57 13.41
CA ARG A 69 -2.46 -19.83 14.40
C ARG A 69 -2.01 -18.36 14.46
N PRO A 70 -2.87 -17.37 14.09
CA PRO A 70 -2.47 -15.97 14.01
C PRO A 70 -1.92 -15.37 15.31
N SER A 71 -2.32 -15.89 16.47
CA SER A 71 -1.83 -15.44 17.77
C SER A 71 -0.40 -15.89 18.10
N THR A 72 0.15 -16.85 17.36
CA THR A 72 1.49 -17.43 17.63
C THR A 72 2.55 -17.02 16.61
N VAL A 73 2.17 -16.28 15.57
CA VAL A 73 3.07 -15.79 14.52
C VAL A 73 3.18 -14.29 14.61
N THR A 74 4.39 -13.77 14.44
CA THR A 74 4.66 -12.33 14.46
C THR A 74 4.44 -11.70 13.09
N THR A 75 4.14 -10.39 13.06
CA THR A 75 4.02 -9.64 11.81
C THR A 75 5.31 -9.62 11.02
N LYS A 76 6.46 -9.64 11.69
CA LYS A 76 7.79 -9.71 11.06
C LYS A 76 8.00 -10.99 10.25
N GLU A 77 7.44 -12.12 10.72
CA GLU A 77 7.57 -13.41 10.02
C GLU A 77 6.81 -13.45 8.71
N ILE A 78 5.74 -12.66 8.58
CA ILE A 78 4.91 -12.66 7.36
C ILE A 78 5.03 -11.38 6.52
N MET A 79 5.67 -10.32 7.01
CA MET A 79 5.80 -9.06 6.27
C MET A 79 6.50 -9.26 4.93
N SER A 80 6.19 -8.38 3.99
CA SER A 80 6.91 -8.25 2.72
C SER A 80 8.04 -7.24 2.87
N PHE A 81 9.22 -7.55 2.33
CA PHE A 81 10.41 -6.71 2.34
C PHE A 81 11.28 -7.02 1.10
N PRO A 82 12.21 -6.13 0.67
CA PRO A 82 12.39 -4.78 1.18
C PRO A 82 11.21 -3.87 0.88
N LEU A 83 11.07 -2.79 1.65
CA LEU A 83 10.08 -1.75 1.37
C LEU A 83 10.41 -1.02 0.06
N ILE A 84 9.41 -0.85 -0.79
CA ILE A 84 9.52 0.00 -1.97
C ILE A 84 8.94 1.36 -1.60
N THR A 85 9.77 2.39 -1.72
CA THR A 85 9.42 3.76 -1.32
C THR A 85 9.27 4.68 -2.52
N ILE A 86 8.44 5.71 -2.37
CA ILE A 86 8.28 6.77 -3.35
C ILE A 86 8.16 8.12 -2.64
N LYS A 87 8.69 9.17 -3.25
CA LYS A 87 8.58 10.53 -2.69
C LYS A 87 7.17 11.10 -2.85
N ALA A 88 6.73 11.83 -1.85
CA ALA A 88 5.40 12.46 -1.85
C ALA A 88 5.19 13.47 -2.99
N SER A 89 6.26 14.10 -3.48
CA SER A 89 6.25 15.03 -4.62
C SER A 89 6.18 14.33 -5.99
N SER A 90 6.34 13.00 -6.03
CA SER A 90 6.24 12.24 -7.29
C SER A 90 4.84 12.29 -7.87
N SER A 91 4.75 12.10 -9.19
CA SER A 91 3.46 12.04 -9.89
C SER A 91 2.72 10.73 -9.60
N PRO A 92 1.39 10.72 -9.69
CA PRO A 92 0.61 9.48 -9.62
C PRO A 92 1.00 8.46 -10.69
N SER A 93 1.34 8.88 -11.90
CA SER A 93 1.81 7.99 -12.97
C SER A 93 3.13 7.32 -12.61
N ALA A 94 4.06 8.02 -11.96
CA ALA A 94 5.31 7.43 -11.47
C ALA A 94 5.05 6.34 -10.42
N ALA A 95 4.07 6.52 -9.55
CA ALA A 95 3.66 5.50 -8.59
C ALA A 95 3.06 4.27 -9.29
N ALA A 96 2.20 4.47 -10.28
CA ALA A 96 1.62 3.39 -11.06
C ALA A 96 2.69 2.59 -11.82
N ASP A 97 3.63 3.26 -12.47
CA ASP A 97 4.76 2.61 -13.14
C ASP A 97 5.62 1.79 -12.18
N MET A 98 5.87 2.32 -10.98
CA MET A 98 6.63 1.62 -9.96
C MET A 98 5.90 0.38 -9.43
N MET A 99 4.58 0.46 -9.27
CA MET A 99 3.74 -0.69 -8.91
C MET A 99 3.81 -1.79 -9.97
N LEU A 100 3.68 -1.44 -11.25
CA LEU A 100 3.75 -2.37 -12.37
C LEU A 100 5.14 -3.01 -12.48
N LYS A 101 6.19 -2.20 -12.43
CA LYS A 101 7.59 -2.67 -12.54
C LYS A 101 7.99 -3.63 -11.44
N ASN A 102 7.53 -3.41 -10.22
CA ASN A 102 7.86 -4.23 -9.06
C ASN A 102 6.79 -5.27 -8.73
N ASN A 103 5.70 -5.33 -9.50
CA ASN A 103 4.55 -6.21 -9.24
C ASN A 103 4.03 -6.09 -7.80
N VAL A 104 3.84 -4.87 -7.33
CA VAL A 104 3.33 -4.54 -6.00
C VAL A 104 2.14 -3.60 -6.10
N ARG A 105 1.29 -3.59 -5.07
CA ARG A 105 0.11 -2.71 -4.96
C ARG A 105 0.21 -1.70 -3.83
N HIS A 106 1.31 -1.69 -3.11
CA HIS A 106 1.54 -0.81 -1.98
C HIS A 106 2.94 -0.21 -2.10
N LEU A 107 3.04 1.11 -2.04
CA LEU A 107 4.31 1.82 -1.96
C LEU A 107 4.31 2.68 -0.70
N LEU A 108 5.39 2.64 0.05
CA LEU A 108 5.58 3.52 1.20
C LEU A 108 5.91 4.94 0.69
N VAL A 109 5.06 5.89 1.03
CA VAL A 109 5.26 7.29 0.67
C VAL A 109 6.11 7.96 1.74
N VAL A 110 7.22 8.56 1.34
CA VAL A 110 8.14 9.29 2.22
C VAL A 110 8.14 10.77 1.92
N ASP A 111 8.42 11.57 2.95
CA ASP A 111 8.50 13.01 2.83
C ASP A 111 9.75 13.43 2.04
N ASP A 112 9.62 14.50 1.25
CA ASP A 112 10.72 15.03 0.43
C ASP A 112 11.79 15.73 1.26
N GLY A 113 11.40 16.36 2.38
CA GLY A 113 12.30 17.12 3.24
C GLY A 113 13.09 16.30 4.26
N SER A 114 12.64 15.09 4.52
CA SER A 114 13.27 14.14 5.45
C SER A 114 13.27 12.77 4.78
N ALA A 115 14.41 12.38 4.23
CA ALA A 115 14.58 11.26 3.29
C ALA A 115 14.04 9.90 3.77
N ASN A 116 13.63 9.78 5.04
CA ASN A 116 13.20 8.53 5.64
C ASN A 116 11.91 8.66 6.49
N LYS A 117 11.21 9.80 6.46
CA LYS A 117 9.97 9.95 7.22
C LYS A 117 8.79 9.40 6.39
N PRO A 118 8.23 8.26 6.75
CA PRO A 118 7.05 7.74 6.09
C PRO A 118 5.83 8.61 6.45
N ILE A 119 5.00 8.92 5.45
CA ILE A 119 3.79 9.72 5.62
C ILE A 119 2.52 8.98 5.25
N GLY A 120 2.62 7.87 4.53
CA GLY A 120 1.49 7.05 4.14
C GLY A 120 1.89 5.89 3.26
N VAL A 121 0.88 5.13 2.83
CA VAL A 121 1.01 4.05 1.85
C VAL A 121 0.05 4.34 0.72
N ILE A 122 0.55 4.45 -0.50
CA ILE A 122 -0.29 4.61 -1.69
C ILE A 122 -0.66 3.25 -2.27
N THR A 123 -1.92 3.13 -2.65
CA THR A 123 -2.52 1.92 -3.24
C THR A 123 -3.25 2.26 -4.53
N PRO A 124 -3.62 1.28 -5.39
CA PRO A 124 -4.44 1.54 -6.56
C PRO A 124 -5.76 2.25 -6.26
N PHE A 125 -6.34 2.04 -5.09
CA PHE A 125 -7.57 2.72 -4.67
C PHE A 125 -7.42 4.25 -4.64
N ASP A 126 -6.24 4.77 -4.32
CA ASP A 126 -5.98 6.22 -4.29
C ASP A 126 -6.06 6.85 -5.68
N PHE A 127 -5.86 6.08 -6.75
CA PHE A 127 -5.98 6.56 -8.13
C PHE A 127 -7.42 6.73 -8.60
N THR A 128 -8.40 6.11 -7.94
CA THR A 128 -9.80 6.12 -8.40
C THR A 128 -10.41 7.52 -8.44
N SER A 129 -9.99 8.42 -7.56
CA SER A 129 -10.41 9.83 -7.56
C SER A 129 -9.59 10.71 -8.50
N TYR A 130 -8.46 10.20 -8.98
CA TYR A 130 -7.55 10.95 -9.84
C TYR A 130 -7.91 10.90 -11.32
N GLN A 131 -8.65 9.87 -11.78
CA GLN A 131 -9.05 9.69 -13.18
C GLN A 131 -9.79 10.89 -13.78
N GLN A 132 -10.39 11.75 -12.95
CA GLN A 132 -11.12 12.93 -13.40
C GLN A 132 -10.24 14.13 -13.79
N TYR A 133 -8.94 14.09 -13.48
CA TYR A 133 -8.05 15.26 -13.56
C TYR A 133 -6.81 15.08 -14.44
N THR A 134 -6.64 13.96 -15.12
CA THR A 134 -5.41 13.65 -15.86
C THR A 134 -5.44 14.04 -17.32
N ALA A 135 -4.33 14.62 -17.80
CA ALA A 135 -4.01 14.69 -19.22
C ALA A 135 -3.76 13.28 -19.78
N ASP A 136 -4.03 13.08 -21.08
CA ASP A 136 -4.06 11.74 -21.71
C ASP A 136 -2.74 10.95 -21.64
N GLU A 137 -1.60 11.62 -21.47
CA GLU A 137 -0.28 10.99 -21.45
C GLU A 137 0.02 10.24 -20.13
N ASP A 138 -0.64 10.60 -19.03
CA ASP A 138 -0.41 9.99 -17.70
C ASP A 138 -1.38 8.84 -17.37
N LYS A 139 -2.37 8.60 -18.25
CA LYS A 139 -3.45 7.64 -17.96
C LYS A 139 -3.04 6.18 -18.11
N GLU A 140 -2.16 5.86 -19.04
CA GLU A 140 -1.92 4.45 -19.43
C GLU A 140 -1.45 3.59 -18.26
N ALA A 141 -0.47 4.05 -17.49
CA ALA A 141 0.06 3.31 -16.34
C ALA A 141 -0.99 3.18 -15.22
N ILE A 142 -1.73 4.25 -14.97
CA ILE A 142 -2.80 4.26 -13.96
C ILE A 142 -3.94 3.34 -14.35
N GLU A 143 -4.39 3.39 -15.61
CA GLU A 143 -5.44 2.51 -16.14
C GLU A 143 -5.02 1.05 -16.03
N LYS A 144 -3.78 0.72 -16.38
CA LYS A 144 -3.23 -0.63 -16.26
C LYS A 144 -3.19 -1.14 -14.82
N VAL A 145 -2.81 -0.29 -13.86
CA VAL A 145 -2.84 -0.63 -12.44
C VAL A 145 -4.27 -0.88 -11.97
N LEU A 146 -5.21 -0.03 -12.38
CA LEU A 146 -6.62 -0.16 -12.02
C LEU A 146 -7.27 -1.40 -12.65
N GLU A 147 -6.99 -1.69 -13.92
CA GLU A 147 -7.46 -2.91 -14.59
C GLU A 147 -6.96 -4.16 -13.87
N ASN A 148 -5.67 -4.22 -13.53
CA ASN A 148 -5.10 -5.34 -12.78
C ASN A 148 -5.69 -5.47 -11.38
N TYR A 149 -6.02 -4.36 -10.73
CA TYR A 149 -6.66 -4.34 -9.42
C TYR A 149 -8.10 -4.83 -9.50
N MET A 150 -8.88 -4.34 -10.47
CA MET A 150 -10.28 -4.71 -10.65
C MET A 150 -10.41 -6.17 -11.10
N SER A 151 -9.58 -6.63 -12.03
CA SER A 151 -9.60 -8.03 -12.48
C SER A 151 -9.26 -9.01 -11.36
N SER A 152 -8.39 -8.64 -10.44
CA SER A 152 -8.08 -9.46 -9.27
C SER A 152 -9.17 -9.40 -8.20
N ALA A 153 -9.85 -8.26 -8.06
CA ALA A 153 -10.99 -8.11 -7.16
C ALA A 153 -12.20 -8.94 -7.64
N ASP A 154 -12.44 -8.98 -8.95
CA ASP A 154 -13.47 -9.81 -9.55
C ASP A 154 -13.16 -11.30 -9.41
N ALA A 155 -11.88 -11.69 -9.48
CA ALA A 155 -11.47 -13.06 -9.23
C ALA A 155 -11.68 -13.47 -7.75
N ASP A 156 -11.45 -12.56 -6.82
CA ASP A 156 -11.66 -12.80 -5.39
C ASP A 156 -13.16 -12.73 -5.02
N ALA A 157 -13.96 -11.93 -5.73
CA ALA A 157 -15.41 -11.85 -5.52
C ALA A 157 -16.16 -13.08 -6.06
N PHE A 158 -15.60 -13.79 -7.05
CA PHE A 158 -16.22 -14.96 -7.66
C PHE A 158 -15.86 -16.28 -6.97
N THR A 159 -14.86 -16.31 -6.10
CA THR A 159 -14.48 -17.51 -5.32
C THR A 159 -15.12 -17.55 -3.94
N GLY A 160 -15.99 -16.63 -3.61
CA GLY A 160 -16.74 -16.54 -2.37
C GLY A 160 -18.08 -17.28 -2.42
N VAL A 161 -18.06 -18.60 -2.73
CA VAL A 161 -19.18 -19.51 -2.45
C VAL A 161 -18.67 -20.64 -1.59
#